data_be1b5b4d5dc9322d21888f86c4156a9d
#
_entry.id   be1b5b4d5dc9322d21888f86c4156a9d
#
_cell.length_a   1.000
_cell.length_b   1.000
_cell.length_c   1.000
_cell.angle_alpha   90.00
_cell.angle_beta   90.00
_cell.angle_gamma   90.00
#
_symmetry.space_group_name_H-M   'P 1'
#
loop_
_entity.id
_entity.type
_entity.pdbx_description
1 polymer ?
#
loop_
_entity_poly.entity_id
_entity_poly.type
_entity_poly.pdbx_seq_one_letter_code
_entity_poly.pdbx_strand_id
1 'polypeptide(L)'
;RSLVGSEMCIRDSGFTDCMLQNGAVKVYAVDVGYGQLAWSLRTDERVVNMERTNIRNVTPDMLEEPIAFFSVDVSFISLHHIFPVAQAITTPDAMGVCLVKPQFEAGREKVGKNGVVRDPATHREVLHNAMGYAAANGFKVCGLDFSPVKGPEGNIEYLMFVQKSEQPGVLDDSVAEQVVAASHSTLDK
;
A
#
# COMPACT_ATOMS: atom_id res chain seq x y z
N ARG A 1 -6.00 -14.79 -10.87
CA ARG A 1 -5.80 -14.05 -12.13
C ARG A 1 -4.32 -13.76 -12.25
N SER A 2 -3.73 -14.03 -13.41
CA SER A 2 -2.38 -13.57 -13.73
C SER A 2 -2.40 -12.05 -13.89
N LEU A 3 -1.39 -11.37 -13.38
CA LEU A 3 -1.18 -9.94 -13.64
C LEU A 3 -0.73 -9.80 -15.09
N VAL A 4 -1.42 -8.99 -15.87
CA VAL A 4 -1.06 -8.68 -17.27
C VAL A 4 -1.20 -7.18 -17.45
N GLY A 5 -0.08 -6.51 -17.65
CA GLY A 5 -0.03 -5.07 -17.79
C GLY A 5 1.15 -4.45 -17.08
N SER A 6 1.19 -3.14 -17.01
CA SER A 6 2.17 -2.42 -16.21
C SER A 6 1.74 -2.29 -14.77
N GLU A 7 2.65 -2.61 -13.88
CA GLU A 7 2.47 -2.67 -12.43
C GLU A 7 3.39 -1.63 -11.76
N MET A 8 3.03 -1.20 -10.57
CA MET A 8 3.87 -0.32 -9.77
C MET A 8 4.05 -0.87 -8.36
N CYS A 9 5.29 -0.98 -7.93
CA CYS A 9 5.65 -1.27 -6.55
C CYS A 9 6.28 -0.04 -5.91
N ILE A 10 5.72 0.37 -4.77
CA ILE A 10 6.26 1.49 -4.01
C ILE A 10 6.98 0.91 -2.80
N ARG A 11 8.33 0.88 -2.89
CA ARG A 11 9.32 0.58 -1.85
C ARG A 11 9.67 -0.89 -1.59
N ASP A 12 8.99 -1.94 -2.02
CA ASP A 12 9.35 -3.31 -1.61
C ASP A 12 9.82 -4.20 -2.77
N SER A 13 11.04 -4.75 -2.63
CA SER A 13 11.54 -5.78 -3.54
C SER A 13 10.67 -7.04 -3.54
N GLY A 14 10.06 -7.40 -2.41
CA GLY A 14 9.19 -8.56 -2.27
C GLY A 14 7.93 -8.43 -3.11
N PHE A 15 7.29 -7.26 -3.10
CA PHE A 15 6.13 -7.02 -3.97
C PHE A 15 6.52 -7.01 -5.45
N THR A 16 7.64 -6.39 -5.82
CA THR A 16 8.14 -6.40 -7.19
C THR A 16 8.36 -7.83 -7.69
N ASP A 17 9.05 -8.66 -6.90
CA ASP A 17 9.29 -10.06 -7.23
C ASP A 17 7.98 -10.85 -7.34
N CYS A 18 7.07 -10.66 -6.40
CA CYS A 18 5.75 -11.29 -6.41
C CYS A 18 4.97 -10.94 -7.67
N MET A 19 4.95 -9.67 -8.09
CA MET A 19 4.27 -9.26 -9.32
C MET A 19 4.87 -9.93 -10.56
N LEU A 20 6.19 -9.98 -10.67
CA LEU A 20 6.89 -10.62 -11.80
C LEU A 20 6.61 -12.13 -11.85
N GLN A 21 6.58 -12.81 -10.70
CA GLN A 21 6.23 -14.23 -10.62
C GLN A 21 4.76 -14.50 -10.99
N ASN A 22 3.88 -13.52 -10.81
CA ASN A 22 2.47 -13.60 -11.17
C ASN A 22 2.15 -13.05 -12.57
N GLY A 23 3.16 -12.81 -13.40
CA GLY A 23 3.00 -12.53 -14.82
C GLY A 23 2.97 -11.04 -15.18
N ALA A 24 3.40 -10.14 -14.29
CA ALA A 24 3.60 -8.75 -14.64
C ALA A 24 4.61 -8.63 -15.80
N VAL A 25 4.24 -7.89 -16.84
CA VAL A 25 5.09 -7.69 -18.02
C VAL A 25 6.05 -6.52 -17.83
N LYS A 26 5.71 -5.58 -16.97
CA LYS A 26 6.53 -4.43 -16.58
C LYS A 26 6.21 -3.99 -15.16
N VAL A 27 7.22 -3.67 -14.37
CA VAL A 27 7.05 -3.17 -13.00
C VAL A 27 7.88 -1.90 -12.81
N TYR A 28 7.22 -0.82 -12.44
CA TYR A 28 7.87 0.42 -12.00
C TYR A 28 8.15 0.34 -10.50
N ALA A 29 9.41 0.19 -10.12
CA ALA A 29 9.84 0.10 -8.72
C ALA A 29 10.25 1.48 -8.21
N VAL A 30 9.35 2.15 -7.48
CA VAL A 30 9.54 3.53 -7.00
C VAL A 30 10.00 3.52 -5.55
N ASP A 31 11.15 4.12 -5.27
CA ASP A 31 11.69 4.29 -3.91
C ASP A 31 12.40 5.65 -3.76
N VAL A 32 12.22 6.30 -2.60
CA VAL A 32 12.97 7.51 -2.25
C VAL A 32 14.44 7.22 -1.92
N GLY A 33 14.74 6.00 -1.49
CA GLY A 33 16.10 5.52 -1.17
C GLY A 33 16.92 5.17 -2.40
N TYR A 34 18.11 4.67 -2.14
CA TYR A 34 19.03 4.15 -3.15
C TYR A 34 19.59 2.80 -2.71
N GLY A 35 19.69 1.86 -3.63
CA GLY A 35 20.24 0.53 -3.36
C GLY A 35 19.28 -0.38 -2.57
N GLN A 36 17.99 -0.05 -2.51
CA GLN A 36 16.98 -0.83 -1.79
C GLN A 36 16.48 -2.02 -2.62
N LEU A 37 16.43 -1.85 -3.94
CA LEU A 37 15.99 -2.90 -4.85
C LEU A 37 17.05 -4.01 -4.96
N ALA A 38 16.65 -5.27 -4.77
CA ALA A 38 17.52 -6.42 -4.89
C ALA A 38 18.18 -6.45 -6.27
N TRP A 39 19.45 -6.90 -6.33
CA TRP A 39 20.25 -6.87 -7.56
C TRP A 39 19.60 -7.64 -8.71
N SER A 40 19.01 -8.80 -8.43
CA SER A 40 18.29 -9.60 -9.43
C SER A 40 17.13 -8.86 -10.07
N LEU A 41 16.40 -8.06 -9.29
CA LEU A 41 15.29 -7.24 -9.80
C LEU A 41 15.77 -6.00 -10.53
N ARG A 42 16.88 -5.41 -10.08
CA ARG A 42 17.49 -4.26 -10.72
C ARG A 42 17.98 -4.57 -12.14
N THR A 43 18.34 -5.82 -12.40
CA THR A 43 18.84 -6.30 -13.70
C THR A 43 17.77 -7.01 -14.55
N ASP A 44 16.54 -7.14 -14.05
CA ASP A 44 15.43 -7.71 -14.82
C ASP A 44 14.90 -6.66 -15.81
N GLU A 45 14.86 -7.00 -17.08
CA GLU A 45 14.42 -6.10 -18.17
C GLU A 45 12.98 -5.63 -18.03
N ARG A 46 12.16 -6.33 -17.24
CA ARG A 46 10.77 -5.97 -16.93
C ARG A 46 10.67 -4.92 -15.83
N VAL A 47 11.76 -4.61 -15.12
CA VAL A 47 11.76 -3.68 -13.99
C VAL A 47 12.33 -2.34 -14.39
N VAL A 48 11.52 -1.31 -14.27
CA VAL A 48 11.94 0.09 -14.38
C VAL A 48 12.31 0.58 -12.99
N ASN A 49 13.60 0.71 -12.72
CA ASN A 49 14.10 1.19 -11.43
C ASN A 49 13.94 2.70 -11.31
N MET A 50 13.06 3.15 -10.41
CA MET A 50 12.79 4.56 -10.09
C MET A 50 13.26 4.88 -8.66
N GLU A 51 14.47 4.50 -8.28
CA GLU A 51 15.09 4.91 -7.03
C GLU A 51 15.35 6.44 -6.99
N ARG A 52 15.52 7.00 -5.79
CA ARG A 52 15.63 8.44 -5.52
C ARG A 52 14.43 9.23 -6.04
N THR A 53 13.30 8.58 -6.18
CA THR A 53 12.07 9.19 -6.67
C THR A 53 11.04 9.23 -5.55
N ASN A 54 10.59 10.44 -5.21
CA ASN A 54 9.46 10.58 -4.30
C ASN A 54 8.18 10.29 -5.07
N ILE A 55 7.40 9.33 -4.59
CA ILE A 55 6.13 8.95 -5.22
C ILE A 55 5.21 10.15 -5.48
N ARG A 56 5.20 11.16 -4.63
CA ARG A 56 4.39 12.37 -4.80
C ARG A 56 4.75 13.18 -6.05
N ASN A 57 5.90 12.93 -6.64
CA ASN A 57 6.38 13.62 -7.85
C ASN A 57 6.21 12.76 -9.10
N VAL A 58 5.68 11.54 -8.97
CA VAL A 58 5.41 10.68 -10.12
C VAL A 58 4.18 11.17 -10.86
N THR A 59 4.34 11.38 -12.16
CA THR A 59 3.30 11.88 -13.05
C THR A 59 3.08 10.93 -14.22
N PRO A 60 1.92 10.97 -14.90
CA PRO A 60 1.64 10.04 -16.02
C PRO A 60 2.67 10.08 -17.14
N ASP A 61 3.29 11.24 -17.40
CA ASP A 61 4.31 11.42 -18.44
C ASP A 61 5.66 10.75 -18.12
N MET A 62 5.87 10.35 -16.88
CA MET A 62 7.03 9.54 -16.46
C MET A 62 6.86 8.04 -16.74
N LEU A 63 5.68 7.61 -17.13
CA LEU A 63 5.31 6.22 -17.37
C LEU A 63 5.03 6.01 -18.86
N GLU A 64 5.44 4.86 -19.40
CA GLU A 64 5.14 4.52 -20.80
C GLU A 64 3.66 4.21 -21.02
N GLU A 65 2.99 3.69 -19.98
CA GLU A 65 1.58 3.34 -20.00
C GLU A 65 0.96 3.43 -18.60
N PRO A 66 -0.36 3.62 -18.48
CA PRO A 66 -1.04 3.65 -17.18
C PRO A 66 -0.91 2.32 -16.44
N ILE A 67 -0.89 2.40 -15.12
CA ILE A 67 -0.71 1.27 -14.22
C ILE A 67 -2.02 0.50 -14.03
N ALA A 68 -2.00 -0.80 -14.25
CA ALA A 68 -3.15 -1.69 -14.06
C ALA A 68 -3.26 -2.24 -12.61
N PHE A 69 -2.11 -2.40 -11.95
CA PHE A 69 -2.06 -2.84 -10.55
C PHE A 69 -0.94 -2.12 -9.79
N PHE A 70 -1.19 -1.80 -8.53
CA PHE A 70 -0.16 -1.19 -7.69
C PHE A 70 -0.09 -1.82 -6.30
N SER A 71 1.10 -1.86 -5.74
CA SER A 71 1.32 -2.18 -4.33
C SER A 71 1.98 -1.01 -3.61
N VAL A 72 1.63 -0.82 -2.35
CA VAL A 72 2.14 0.27 -1.52
C VAL A 72 2.65 -0.29 -0.20
N ASP A 73 3.96 -0.20 0.00
CA ASP A 73 4.63 -0.39 1.28
C ASP A 73 5.52 0.81 1.57
N VAL A 74 4.99 1.84 2.18
CA VAL A 74 5.70 3.08 2.48
C VAL A 74 5.96 3.24 3.97
N SER A 75 6.99 4.00 4.32
CA SER A 75 7.30 4.40 5.69
C SER A 75 7.42 5.92 5.79
N PHE A 76 7.03 6.45 6.95
CA PHE A 76 7.10 7.88 7.27
C PHE A 76 6.25 8.80 6.38
N ILE A 77 5.27 8.25 5.70
CA ILE A 77 4.31 8.98 4.87
C ILE A 77 2.94 8.30 4.99
N SER A 78 1.87 9.10 5.03
CA SER A 78 0.49 8.61 5.05
C SER A 78 0.02 8.26 3.64
N LEU A 79 -0.85 7.25 3.55
CA LEU A 79 -1.57 6.85 2.34
C LEU A 79 -2.43 8.01 1.76
N HIS A 80 -2.80 8.99 2.59
CA HIS A 80 -3.43 10.23 2.14
C HIS A 80 -2.67 10.92 0.99
N HIS A 81 -1.33 10.83 0.98
CA HIS A 81 -0.49 11.42 -0.07
C HIS A 81 -0.26 10.47 -1.26
N ILE A 82 -0.57 9.20 -1.12
CA ILE A 82 -0.37 8.18 -2.16
C ILE A 82 -1.56 8.10 -3.10
N PHE A 83 -2.78 8.08 -2.56
CA PHE A 83 -3.99 7.91 -3.36
C PHE A 83 -4.21 8.96 -4.45
N PRO A 84 -3.91 10.26 -4.28
CA PRO A 84 -4.00 11.24 -5.37
C PRO A 84 -3.08 10.88 -6.55
N VAL A 85 -1.88 10.39 -6.27
CA VAL A 85 -0.94 9.94 -7.31
C VAL A 85 -1.45 8.67 -7.99
N ALA A 86 -1.83 7.66 -7.20
CA ALA A 86 -2.40 6.42 -7.73
C ALA A 86 -3.60 6.71 -8.65
N GLN A 87 -4.48 7.63 -8.25
CA GLN A 87 -5.62 8.05 -9.06
C GLN A 87 -5.19 8.61 -10.43
N ALA A 88 -4.12 9.40 -10.46
CA ALA A 88 -3.65 10.07 -11.68
C ALA A 88 -2.95 9.11 -12.67
N ILE A 89 -2.24 8.08 -12.17
CA ILE A 89 -1.35 7.25 -12.99
C ILE A 89 -1.95 5.88 -13.36
N THR A 90 -3.11 5.52 -12.82
CA THR A 90 -3.71 4.18 -13.00
C THR A 90 -4.80 4.14 -14.06
N THR A 91 -5.02 2.95 -14.64
CA THR A 91 -6.15 2.66 -15.52
C THR A 91 -7.49 2.83 -14.80
N PRO A 92 -8.62 2.98 -15.51
CA PRO A 92 -9.95 3.17 -14.90
C PRO A 92 -10.43 2.02 -14.01
N ASP A 93 -9.91 0.81 -14.22
CA ASP A 93 -10.28 -0.42 -13.53
C ASP A 93 -9.11 -0.96 -12.66
N ALA A 94 -8.07 -0.16 -12.46
CA ALA A 94 -6.88 -0.55 -11.72
C ALA A 94 -7.20 -1.08 -10.32
N MET A 95 -6.43 -2.06 -9.90
CA MET A 95 -6.48 -2.62 -8.56
C MET A 95 -5.21 -2.29 -7.78
N GLY A 96 -5.28 -2.36 -6.46
CA GLY A 96 -4.10 -2.14 -5.64
C GLY A 96 -4.18 -2.78 -4.27
N VAL A 97 -3.01 -3.05 -3.70
CA VAL A 97 -2.84 -3.49 -2.31
C VAL A 97 -1.98 -2.46 -1.57
N CYS A 98 -2.49 -1.94 -0.48
CA CYS A 98 -1.79 -0.98 0.37
C CYS A 98 -1.55 -1.57 1.75
N LEU A 99 -0.30 -1.52 2.21
CA LEU A 99 0.03 -1.79 3.60
C LEU A 99 -0.31 -0.56 4.44
N VAL A 100 -1.29 -0.70 5.32
CA VAL A 100 -1.70 0.36 6.26
C VAL A 100 -0.89 0.19 7.54
N LYS A 101 -0.08 1.18 7.86
CA LYS A 101 0.84 1.16 9.00
C LYS A 101 0.39 2.17 10.05
N PRO A 102 -0.23 1.73 11.17
CA PRO A 102 -0.74 2.64 12.18
C PRO A 102 0.28 3.66 12.69
N GLN A 103 1.54 3.27 12.80
CA GLN A 103 2.62 4.15 13.27
C GLN A 103 2.89 5.36 12.35
N PHE A 104 2.45 5.33 11.10
CA PHE A 104 2.62 6.43 10.14
C PHE A 104 1.30 7.15 9.82
N GLU A 105 0.18 6.64 10.30
CA GLU A 105 -1.16 7.16 10.05
C GLU A 105 -1.81 7.82 11.28
N ALA A 106 -1.47 7.36 12.49
CA ALA A 106 -2.22 7.71 13.71
C ALA A 106 -1.94 9.11 14.28
N GLY A 107 -0.92 9.82 13.80
CA GLY A 107 -0.41 11.03 14.45
C GLY A 107 0.53 10.73 15.63
N ARG A 108 1.46 11.66 15.89
CA ARG A 108 2.56 11.45 16.85
C ARG A 108 2.10 11.21 18.28
N GLU A 109 0.99 11.82 18.66
CA GLU A 109 0.41 11.75 20.02
C GLU A 109 -0.14 10.35 20.37
N LYS A 110 -0.47 9.54 19.35
CA LYS A 110 -1.00 8.18 19.50
C LYS A 110 0.07 7.10 19.34
N VAL A 111 1.30 7.50 18.98
CA VAL A 111 2.43 6.59 18.83
C VAL A 111 3.17 6.47 20.16
N GLY A 112 3.17 5.28 20.73
CA GLY A 112 3.81 5.01 22.02
C GLY A 112 5.34 4.91 21.96
N LYS A 113 5.93 4.47 23.07
CA LYS A 113 7.37 4.19 23.14
C LYS A 113 7.79 3.23 22.01
N ASN A 114 8.97 3.45 21.47
CA ASN A 114 9.58 2.66 20.39
C ASN A 114 8.79 2.72 19.07
N GLY A 115 7.95 3.71 18.87
CA GLY A 115 7.21 3.87 17.59
C GLY A 115 6.06 2.89 17.41
N VAL A 116 5.52 2.30 18.51
CA VAL A 116 4.47 1.28 18.42
C VAL A 116 3.10 1.84 18.81
N VAL A 117 2.11 1.64 17.96
CA VAL A 117 0.70 1.87 18.23
C VAL A 117 0.10 0.57 18.79
N ARG A 118 -0.46 0.63 20.01
CA ARG A 118 -1.00 -0.55 20.71
C ARG A 118 -2.50 -0.51 20.94
N ASP A 119 -3.08 0.67 20.92
CA ASP A 119 -4.49 0.86 21.22
C ASP A 119 -5.39 0.41 20.06
N PRO A 120 -6.26 -0.60 20.28
CA PRO A 120 -7.16 -1.07 19.22
C PRO A 120 -8.12 0.03 18.70
N ALA A 121 -8.48 1.01 19.51
CA ALA A 121 -9.33 2.12 19.06
C ALA A 121 -8.58 3.00 18.06
N THR A 122 -7.28 3.23 18.28
CA THR A 122 -6.41 3.93 17.34
C THR A 122 -6.26 3.15 16.03
N HIS A 123 -6.13 1.83 16.09
CA HIS A 123 -6.07 0.99 14.88
C HIS A 123 -7.36 1.10 14.06
N ARG A 124 -8.55 1.06 14.70
CA ARG A 124 -9.84 1.24 14.00
C ARG A 124 -9.93 2.62 13.33
N GLU A 125 -9.54 3.67 14.04
CA GLU A 125 -9.52 5.03 13.48
C GLU A 125 -8.59 5.13 12.27
N VAL A 126 -7.40 4.56 12.33
CA VAL A 126 -6.44 4.52 11.22
C VAL A 126 -7.03 3.81 10.01
N LEU A 127 -7.66 2.65 10.20
CA LEU A 127 -8.29 1.92 9.10
C LEU A 127 -9.45 2.69 8.48
N HIS A 128 -10.30 3.30 9.31
CA HIS A 128 -11.39 4.15 8.84
C HIS A 128 -10.87 5.33 7.99
N ASN A 129 -9.82 6.01 8.46
CA ASN A 129 -9.20 7.11 7.72
C ASN A 129 -8.58 6.64 6.41
N ALA A 130 -7.84 5.52 6.42
CA ALA A 130 -7.21 4.96 5.22
C ALA A 130 -8.24 4.57 4.15
N MET A 131 -9.36 3.94 4.55
CA MET A 131 -10.48 3.66 3.65
C MET A 131 -11.09 4.94 3.09
N GLY A 132 -11.24 5.96 3.92
CA GLY A 132 -11.72 7.30 3.51
C GLY A 132 -10.81 7.95 2.49
N TYR A 133 -9.49 7.85 2.63
CA TYR A 133 -8.52 8.38 1.65
C TYR A 133 -8.65 7.68 0.29
N ALA A 134 -8.82 6.36 0.29
CA ALA A 134 -9.06 5.61 -0.94
C ALA A 134 -10.34 6.07 -1.64
N ALA A 135 -11.46 6.11 -0.92
CA ALA A 135 -12.76 6.50 -1.45
C ALA A 135 -12.78 7.94 -1.98
N ALA A 136 -12.16 8.88 -1.28
CA ALA A 136 -12.04 10.28 -1.70
C ALA A 136 -11.25 10.46 -3.01
N ASN A 137 -10.43 9.47 -3.38
CA ASN A 137 -9.62 9.48 -4.61
C ASN A 137 -10.13 8.50 -5.68
N GLY A 138 -11.39 8.10 -5.63
CA GLY A 138 -12.02 7.30 -6.69
C GLY A 138 -11.76 5.80 -6.60
N PHE A 139 -11.37 5.29 -5.42
CA PHE A 139 -11.20 3.86 -5.19
C PHE A 139 -12.32 3.30 -4.32
N LYS A 140 -12.75 2.09 -4.66
CA LYS A 140 -13.59 1.24 -3.81
C LYS A 140 -12.69 0.34 -2.98
N VAL A 141 -12.89 0.33 -1.68
CA VAL A 141 -12.23 -0.65 -0.79
C VAL A 141 -12.96 -1.99 -0.93
N CYS A 142 -12.25 -3.01 -1.36
CA CYS A 142 -12.81 -4.33 -1.68
C CYS A 142 -12.45 -5.39 -0.65
N GLY A 143 -11.44 -5.13 0.19
CA GLY A 143 -11.01 -6.06 1.23
C GLY A 143 -10.10 -5.41 2.24
N LEU A 144 -10.12 -5.95 3.45
CA LEU A 144 -9.28 -5.55 4.55
C LEU A 144 -8.88 -6.79 5.35
N ASP A 145 -7.61 -6.90 5.68
CA ASP A 145 -7.06 -7.97 6.51
C ASP A 145 -5.84 -7.45 7.27
N PHE A 146 -5.24 -8.25 8.12
CA PHE A 146 -4.01 -7.91 8.82
C PHE A 146 -2.83 -8.76 8.34
N SER A 147 -1.62 -8.20 8.41
CA SER A 147 -0.40 -8.96 8.12
C SER A 147 -0.24 -10.09 9.15
N PRO A 148 0.10 -11.32 8.71
CA PRO A 148 0.33 -12.44 9.62
C PRO A 148 1.56 -12.26 10.51
N VAL A 149 2.40 -11.27 10.21
CA VAL A 149 3.60 -10.91 10.97
C VAL A 149 3.56 -9.44 11.34
N LYS A 150 4.13 -9.11 12.51
CA LYS A 150 4.34 -7.72 12.91
C LYS A 150 5.49 -7.08 12.13
N GLY A 151 5.42 -5.77 11.95
CA GLY A 151 6.55 -4.98 11.46
C GLY A 151 7.76 -5.05 12.40
N PRO A 152 8.94 -4.57 11.96
CA PRO A 152 10.20 -4.70 12.70
C PRO A 152 10.17 -4.18 14.14
N GLU A 153 9.42 -3.11 14.39
CA GLU A 153 9.29 -2.50 15.73
C GLU A 153 8.17 -3.13 16.57
N GLY A 154 7.46 -4.11 16.01
CA GLY A 154 6.36 -4.82 16.67
C GLY A 154 4.97 -4.23 16.42
N ASN A 155 4.81 -3.35 15.44
CA ASN A 155 3.51 -2.84 15.00
C ASN A 155 2.71 -3.93 14.27
N ILE A 156 1.41 -3.99 14.57
CA ILE A 156 0.46 -4.68 13.71
C ILE A 156 0.24 -3.81 12.47
N GLU A 157 0.34 -4.42 11.30
CA GLU A 157 0.12 -3.75 10.01
C GLU A 157 -1.05 -4.42 9.28
N TYR A 158 -1.74 -3.66 8.43
CA TYR A 158 -2.95 -4.12 7.76
C TYR A 158 -2.80 -4.07 6.25
N LEU A 159 -3.50 -4.96 5.56
CA LEU A 159 -3.57 -5.04 4.11
C LEU A 159 -4.94 -4.52 3.66
N MET A 160 -4.94 -3.50 2.82
CA MET A 160 -6.15 -2.94 2.24
C MET A 160 -6.13 -3.16 0.72
N PHE A 161 -7.11 -3.91 0.22
CA PHE A 161 -7.30 -4.14 -1.21
C PHE A 161 -8.30 -3.13 -1.77
N VAL A 162 -7.91 -2.45 -2.84
CA VAL A 162 -8.69 -1.39 -3.46
C VAL A 162 -8.84 -1.62 -4.97
N GLN A 163 -9.91 -1.09 -5.54
CA GLN A 163 -10.13 -1.04 -6.98
C GLN A 163 -10.60 0.35 -7.38
N LYS A 164 -10.02 0.91 -8.43
CA LYS A 164 -10.50 2.17 -9.01
C LYS A 164 -11.90 1.96 -9.58
N SER A 165 -12.83 2.88 -9.32
CA SER A 165 -14.25 2.66 -9.60
C SER A 165 -14.97 3.98 -9.79
N GLU A 166 -15.95 3.99 -10.70
CA GLU A 166 -16.92 5.10 -10.82
C GLU A 166 -17.85 5.20 -9.59
N GLN A 167 -17.90 4.15 -8.78
CA GLN A 167 -18.64 4.12 -7.51
C GLN A 167 -17.65 3.83 -6.37
N PRO A 168 -16.83 4.82 -5.99
CA PRO A 168 -15.92 4.67 -4.87
C PRO A 168 -16.68 4.45 -3.56
N GLY A 169 -16.04 3.79 -2.60
CA GLY A 169 -16.69 3.52 -1.32
C GLY A 169 -15.78 2.83 -0.33
N VAL A 170 -16.26 2.76 0.90
CA VAL A 170 -15.60 2.10 2.02
C VAL A 170 -16.33 0.80 2.39
N LEU A 171 -15.66 -0.08 3.10
CA LEU A 171 -16.30 -1.22 3.76
C LEU A 171 -17.08 -0.74 4.99
N ASP A 172 -18.03 -1.55 5.44
CA ASP A 172 -18.74 -1.31 6.69
C ASP A 172 -17.75 -1.29 7.87
N ASP A 173 -17.98 -0.41 8.84
CA ASP A 173 -17.10 -0.23 10.00
C ASP A 173 -16.94 -1.52 10.81
N SER A 174 -17.94 -2.40 10.81
CA SER A 174 -17.86 -3.72 11.46
C SER A 174 -16.74 -4.60 10.90
N VAL A 175 -16.36 -4.42 9.62
CA VAL A 175 -15.22 -5.16 9.02
C VAL A 175 -13.91 -4.70 9.65
N ALA A 176 -13.71 -3.39 9.81
CA ALA A 176 -12.51 -2.86 10.47
C ALA A 176 -12.43 -3.31 11.93
N GLU A 177 -13.58 -3.30 12.66
CA GLU A 177 -13.64 -3.80 14.03
C GLU A 177 -13.25 -5.27 14.15
N GLN A 178 -13.78 -6.12 13.28
CA GLN A 178 -13.46 -7.56 13.26
C GLN A 178 -11.99 -7.82 12.94
N VAL A 179 -11.44 -7.13 11.95
CA VAL A 179 -10.03 -7.28 11.55
C VAL A 179 -9.10 -6.83 12.67
N VAL A 180 -9.39 -5.70 13.34
CA VAL A 180 -8.59 -5.24 14.47
C VAL A 180 -8.68 -6.21 15.64
N ALA A 181 -9.87 -6.69 16.00
CA ALA A 181 -10.05 -7.67 17.07
C ALA A 181 -9.28 -8.98 16.78
N ALA A 182 -9.37 -9.47 15.54
CA ALA A 182 -8.65 -10.68 15.11
C ALA A 182 -7.13 -10.50 15.14
N SER A 183 -6.61 -9.35 14.68
CA SER A 183 -5.17 -9.07 14.67
C SER A 183 -4.58 -9.05 16.08
N HIS A 184 -5.23 -8.34 17.02
CA HIS A 184 -4.78 -8.28 18.41
C HIS A 184 -4.87 -9.64 19.11
N SER A 185 -5.95 -10.41 18.89
CA SER A 185 -6.08 -11.75 19.48
C SER A 185 -5.03 -12.74 18.96
N THR A 186 -4.55 -12.55 17.74
CA THR A 186 -3.59 -13.43 17.08
C THR A 186 -2.15 -13.05 17.37
N LEU A 187 -1.83 -11.75 17.34
CA LEU A 187 -0.46 -11.26 17.32
C LEU A 187 0.03 -10.71 18.68
N ASP A 188 -0.85 -10.40 19.64
CA ASP A 188 -0.46 -9.88 20.95
C ASP A 188 -0.32 -10.97 22.05
N LYS A 189 0.00 -12.18 21.62
CA LYS A 189 0.28 -13.31 22.53
C LYS A 189 1.67 -13.24 23.13
#